data_68e276ea0c356a2ff69a92f6f4a1d249
#
_entry.id   68e276ea0c356a2ff69a92f6f4a1d249
#
_cell.length_a   1.000
_cell.length_b   1.000
_cell.length_c   1.000
_cell.angle_alpha   90.00
_cell.angle_beta   90.00
_cell.angle_gamma   90.00
#
_symmetry.space_group_name_H-M   'P 1'
#
loop_
_entity.id
_entity.type
_entity.pdbx_description
1 polymer ?
#
loop_
_entity_poly.entity_id
_entity_poly.type
_entity_poly.pdbx_seq_one_letter_code
_entity_poly.pdbx_strand_id
1 'polypeptide(L)'
;MGQITLPANGNGGNLKGLEFSGALDFGQLYEALEGFGVQGSLSLTWSSLNPTDKNDPGQAVRIPGLSKTVYNLTAYYERDGFQARISQRYRSAFKGEVVQLYANRGYTEILSDKQVDAQIGYTIQEGQFENLGFLFQVNNLTDSPYRTRLGLDNGGTKTSD
;
A
#
# COMPACT_ATOMS: atom_id res chain seq x y z
N MET A 1 19.39 8.33 -37.39
CA MET A 1 19.10 9.47 -36.53
C MET A 1 19.29 9.00 -35.09
N GLY A 2 20.18 9.65 -34.34
CA GLY A 2 20.39 9.36 -32.92
C GLY A 2 19.40 10.15 -32.05
N GLN A 3 18.85 9.51 -31.01
CA GLN A 3 18.01 10.18 -30.01
C GLN A 3 18.88 10.57 -28.82
N ILE A 4 18.85 11.85 -28.45
CA ILE A 4 19.59 12.38 -27.29
C ILE A 4 18.55 12.60 -26.19
N THR A 5 18.77 11.98 -25.02
CA THR A 5 17.94 12.20 -23.83
C THR A 5 18.72 13.07 -22.86
N LEU A 6 18.18 14.22 -22.51
CA LEU A 6 18.76 15.16 -21.55
C LEU A 6 17.80 15.34 -20.35
N PRO A 7 18.31 15.43 -19.12
CA PRO A 7 17.50 15.82 -17.99
C PRO A 7 17.08 17.30 -18.14
N ALA A 8 15.79 17.57 -17.93
CA ALA A 8 15.24 18.91 -17.94
C ALA A 8 14.35 19.14 -16.71
N ASN A 9 14.33 20.35 -16.22
CA ASN A 9 13.43 20.74 -15.13
C ASN A 9 12.00 20.89 -15.66
N GLY A 10 11.03 20.27 -15.00
CA GLY A 10 9.61 20.46 -15.29
C GLY A 10 9.04 21.75 -14.70
N ASN A 11 7.82 22.06 -15.06
CA ASN A 11 7.09 23.26 -14.58
C ASN A 11 6.56 23.13 -13.13
N GLY A 12 7.00 22.12 -12.40
CA GLY A 12 6.58 21.85 -11.03
C GLY A 12 5.18 21.22 -10.94
N GLY A 13 4.68 21.10 -9.73
CA GLY A 13 3.38 20.51 -9.44
C GLY A 13 3.01 20.66 -7.99
N ASN A 14 1.82 20.17 -7.63
CA ASN A 14 1.31 20.18 -6.28
C ASN A 14 1.18 18.73 -5.76
N LEU A 15 1.54 18.54 -4.49
CA LEU A 15 1.29 17.33 -3.72
C LEU A 15 0.49 17.70 -2.47
N LYS A 16 -0.63 17.02 -2.26
CA LYS A 16 -1.48 17.20 -1.08
C LYS A 16 -1.84 15.83 -0.52
N GLY A 17 -1.99 15.73 0.79
CA GLY A 17 -2.36 14.48 1.44
C GLY A 17 -3.12 14.71 2.73
N LEU A 18 -3.89 13.69 3.13
CA LEU A 18 -4.53 13.57 4.43
C LEU A 18 -4.16 12.20 5.00
N GLU A 19 -3.81 12.19 6.28
CA GLU A 19 -3.47 10.97 6.99
C GLU A 19 -4.30 10.88 8.27
N PHE A 20 -4.88 9.72 8.48
CA PHE A 20 -5.65 9.37 9.67
C PHE A 20 -5.05 8.11 10.26
N SER A 21 -4.94 8.07 11.58
CA SER A 21 -4.56 6.87 12.30
C SER A 21 -5.29 6.82 13.64
N GLY A 22 -5.57 5.61 14.10
CA GLY A 22 -6.23 5.41 15.38
C GLY A 22 -6.12 3.98 15.85
N ALA A 23 -6.29 3.82 17.16
CA ALA A 23 -6.38 2.53 17.81
C ALA A 23 -7.48 2.62 18.89
N LEU A 24 -8.22 1.53 19.05
CA LEU A 24 -9.27 1.40 20.03
C LEU A 24 -9.15 0.03 20.70
N ASP A 25 -9.03 0.05 22.02
CA ASP A 25 -9.16 -1.12 22.88
C ASP A 25 -10.61 -1.21 23.36
N PHE A 26 -11.30 -2.28 23.01
CA PHE A 26 -12.70 -2.45 23.36
C PHE A 26 -12.94 -2.73 24.85
N GLY A 27 -11.92 -3.22 25.58
CA GLY A 27 -11.95 -3.35 27.03
C GLY A 27 -12.21 -2.04 27.75
N GLN A 28 -11.80 -0.91 27.16
CA GLN A 28 -12.10 0.43 27.71
C GLN A 28 -13.58 0.82 27.59
N LEU A 29 -14.32 0.20 26.71
CA LEU A 29 -15.75 0.46 26.51
C LEU A 29 -16.62 -0.55 27.27
N TYR A 30 -16.24 -1.82 27.23
CA TYR A 30 -16.96 -2.93 27.85
C TYR A 30 -15.97 -3.96 28.39
N GLU A 31 -16.03 -4.24 29.68
CA GLU A 31 -15.17 -5.23 30.36
C GLU A 31 -15.22 -6.62 29.70
N ALA A 32 -16.39 -7.02 29.20
CA ALA A 32 -16.55 -8.30 28.49
C ALA A 32 -15.75 -8.41 27.17
N LEU A 33 -15.25 -7.29 26.64
CA LEU A 33 -14.43 -7.21 25.44
C LEU A 33 -12.95 -6.96 25.75
N GLU A 34 -12.54 -7.18 26.98
CA GLU A 34 -11.14 -7.08 27.38
C GLU A 34 -10.24 -7.96 26.52
N GLY A 35 -9.14 -7.40 26.04
CA GLY A 35 -8.20 -8.04 25.15
C GLY A 35 -8.51 -7.83 23.65
N PHE A 36 -9.73 -7.46 23.28
CA PHE A 36 -10.05 -7.16 21.88
C PHE A 36 -9.72 -5.70 21.55
N GLY A 37 -9.18 -5.50 20.37
CA GLY A 37 -8.94 -4.16 19.86
C GLY A 37 -8.80 -4.10 18.35
N VAL A 38 -8.82 -2.87 17.84
CA VAL A 38 -8.59 -2.55 16.45
C VAL A 38 -7.63 -1.38 16.34
N GLN A 39 -6.81 -1.40 15.31
CA GLN A 39 -5.97 -0.27 14.95
C GLN A 39 -5.94 -0.11 13.45
N GLY A 40 -5.80 1.12 12.98
CA GLY A 40 -5.76 1.36 11.56
C GLY A 40 -5.14 2.70 11.19
N SER A 41 -4.75 2.78 9.93
CA SER A 41 -4.28 4.01 9.30
C SER A 41 -4.82 4.11 7.88
N LEU A 42 -5.11 5.33 7.45
CA LEU A 42 -5.55 5.68 6.09
C LEU A 42 -4.76 6.89 5.62
N SER A 43 -4.10 6.75 4.47
CA SER A 43 -3.44 7.85 3.77
C SER A 43 -4.13 8.08 2.43
N LEU A 44 -4.53 9.32 2.19
CA LEU A 44 -5.11 9.80 0.93
C LEU A 44 -4.18 10.86 0.34
N THR A 45 -3.70 10.64 -0.88
CA THR A 45 -2.72 11.51 -1.52
C THR A 45 -3.18 11.93 -2.91
N TRP A 46 -3.04 13.20 -3.21
CA TRP A 46 -3.34 13.78 -4.51
C TRP A 46 -2.09 14.51 -5.02
N SER A 47 -1.74 14.22 -6.26
CA SER A 47 -0.64 14.92 -6.93
C SER A 47 -1.08 15.44 -8.29
N SER A 48 -0.57 16.59 -8.68
CA SER A 48 -0.65 17.11 -10.04
C SER A 48 0.73 17.57 -10.47
N LEU A 49 1.19 17.08 -11.60
CA LEU A 49 2.42 17.54 -12.24
C LEU A 49 2.04 18.27 -13.53
N ASN A 50 2.72 19.38 -13.80
CA ASN A 50 2.59 20.10 -15.05
C ASN A 50 3.73 19.67 -15.98
N PRO A 51 3.50 18.78 -16.95
CA PRO A 51 4.54 18.38 -17.89
C PRO A 51 4.97 19.58 -18.74
N THR A 52 6.26 19.65 -19.03
CA THR A 52 6.85 20.70 -19.86
C THR A 52 6.37 20.59 -21.31
N ASP A 53 6.23 19.36 -21.79
CA ASP A 53 5.66 19.09 -23.11
C ASP A 53 4.43 18.19 -22.96
N LYS A 54 3.27 18.73 -23.30
CA LYS A 54 1.99 18.02 -23.26
C LYS A 54 1.88 16.90 -24.29
N ASN A 55 2.73 16.93 -25.31
CA ASN A 55 2.75 15.94 -26.40
C ASN A 55 3.76 14.83 -26.16
N ASP A 56 4.60 14.93 -25.13
CA ASP A 56 5.53 13.83 -24.76
C ASP A 56 4.80 12.79 -23.90
N PRO A 57 4.45 11.64 -24.47
CA PRO A 57 3.78 10.57 -23.75
C PRO A 57 4.61 9.99 -22.57
N GLY A 58 5.91 10.23 -22.56
CA GLY A 58 6.80 9.83 -21.46
C GLY A 58 6.77 10.75 -20.24
N GLN A 59 6.15 11.92 -20.33
CA GLN A 59 6.06 12.82 -19.20
C GLN A 59 4.97 12.39 -18.21
N ALA A 60 5.40 12.17 -16.99
CA ALA A 60 4.51 11.70 -15.92
C ALA A 60 3.61 12.83 -15.42
N VAL A 61 2.31 12.72 -15.65
CA VAL A 61 1.29 13.57 -15.01
C VAL A 61 1.11 13.18 -13.53
N ARG A 62 1.53 11.98 -13.15
CA ARG A 62 1.50 11.47 -11.77
C ARG A 62 2.91 11.12 -11.32
N ILE A 63 3.20 11.37 -10.05
CA ILE A 63 4.49 11.01 -9.45
C ILE A 63 4.62 9.48 -9.46
N PRO A 64 5.68 8.92 -10.08
CA PRO A 64 5.94 7.49 -10.00
C PRO A 64 6.08 7.01 -8.57
N GLY A 65 5.56 5.83 -8.25
CA GLY A 65 5.60 5.26 -6.91
C GLY A 65 4.54 5.78 -5.94
N LEU A 66 3.78 6.82 -6.31
CA LEU A 66 2.78 7.43 -5.44
C LEU A 66 1.39 6.83 -5.65
N SER A 67 0.88 6.12 -4.65
CA SER A 67 -0.49 5.64 -4.61
C SER A 67 -1.43 6.68 -4.05
N LYS A 68 -2.64 6.77 -4.61
CA LYS A 68 -3.67 7.71 -4.14
C LYS A 68 -4.24 7.32 -2.77
N THR A 69 -4.37 6.04 -2.51
CA THR A 69 -4.99 5.52 -1.29
C THR A 69 -4.15 4.36 -0.77
N VAL A 70 -3.76 4.46 0.49
CA VAL A 70 -3.10 3.38 1.24
C VAL A 70 -3.81 3.27 2.57
N TYR A 71 -4.17 2.05 2.99
CA TYR A 71 -4.66 1.82 4.34
C TYR A 71 -4.13 0.51 4.92
N ASN A 72 -4.07 0.49 6.24
CA ASN A 72 -3.83 -0.69 7.04
C ASN A 72 -4.93 -0.77 8.11
N LEU A 73 -5.46 -1.96 8.31
CA LEU A 73 -6.44 -2.23 9.36
C LEU A 73 -6.06 -3.54 10.03
N THR A 74 -5.97 -3.52 11.35
CA THR A 74 -5.66 -4.69 12.17
C THR A 74 -6.72 -4.84 13.25
N ALA A 75 -7.29 -6.04 13.36
CA ALA A 75 -8.04 -6.46 14.52
C ALA A 75 -7.19 -7.44 15.32
N TYR A 76 -7.23 -7.37 16.63
CA TYR A 76 -6.44 -8.22 17.50
C TYR A 76 -7.22 -8.64 18.74
N TYR A 77 -6.75 -9.74 19.33
CA TYR A 77 -7.12 -10.21 20.65
C TYR A 77 -5.86 -10.61 21.41
N GLU A 78 -5.68 -10.06 22.59
CA GLU A 78 -4.53 -10.32 23.45
C GLU A 78 -5.00 -10.45 24.90
N ARG A 79 -4.89 -11.65 25.48
CA ARG A 79 -5.22 -11.90 26.87
C ARG A 79 -4.53 -13.17 27.37
N ASP A 80 -4.06 -13.15 28.62
CA ASP A 80 -3.52 -14.30 29.35
C ASP A 80 -2.45 -15.09 28.57
N GLY A 81 -1.54 -14.36 27.93
CA GLY A 81 -0.47 -14.93 27.08
C GLY A 81 -0.91 -15.35 25.69
N PHE A 82 -2.20 -15.44 25.41
CA PHE A 82 -2.71 -15.71 24.07
C PHE A 82 -2.79 -14.40 23.26
N GLN A 83 -2.39 -14.50 22.00
CA GLN A 83 -2.51 -13.39 21.03
C GLN A 83 -2.99 -13.91 19.68
N ALA A 84 -3.88 -13.18 19.07
CA ALA A 84 -4.34 -13.41 17.71
C ALA A 84 -4.48 -12.07 16.99
N ARG A 85 -4.03 -11.99 15.75
CA ARG A 85 -4.12 -10.77 14.91
C ARG A 85 -4.51 -11.14 13.50
N ILE A 86 -5.32 -10.30 12.89
CA ILE A 86 -5.58 -10.30 11.46
C ILE A 86 -5.40 -8.87 10.95
N SER A 87 -4.60 -8.73 9.91
CA SER A 87 -4.26 -7.43 9.34
C SER A 87 -4.58 -7.42 7.86
N GLN A 88 -5.17 -6.32 7.39
CA GLN A 88 -5.40 -6.08 5.98
C GLN A 88 -4.64 -4.83 5.54
N ARG A 89 -3.81 -4.98 4.51
CA ARG A 89 -3.14 -3.88 3.81
C ARG A 89 -3.76 -3.68 2.44
N TYR A 90 -3.93 -2.45 2.07
CA TYR A 90 -4.37 -2.06 0.74
C TYR A 90 -3.54 -0.91 0.21
N ARG A 91 -3.20 -1.01 -1.07
CA ARG A 91 -2.58 0.05 -1.83
C ARG A 91 -3.27 0.18 -3.18
N SER A 92 -3.72 1.38 -3.52
CA SER A 92 -4.31 1.63 -4.85
C SER A 92 -3.24 1.58 -5.94
N ALA A 93 -3.67 1.29 -7.16
CA ALA A 93 -2.80 1.29 -8.33
C ALA A 93 -2.03 2.61 -8.48
N PHE A 94 -0.80 2.49 -8.95
CA PHE A 94 0.08 3.63 -9.14
C PHE A 94 1.00 3.44 -10.33
N LYS A 95 1.51 4.55 -10.83
CA LYS A 95 2.49 4.57 -11.93
C LYS A 95 3.85 4.10 -11.38
N GLY A 96 4.41 3.06 -11.96
CA GLY A 96 5.76 2.57 -11.68
C GLY A 96 6.80 3.31 -12.49
N GLU A 97 7.92 2.64 -12.73
CA GLU A 97 9.02 3.21 -13.50
C GLU A 97 8.66 3.40 -14.97
N VAL A 98 9.25 4.44 -15.57
CA VAL A 98 9.21 4.65 -17.00
C VAL A 98 10.19 3.69 -17.67
N VAL A 99 9.70 2.81 -18.52
CA VAL A 99 10.52 1.86 -19.28
C VAL A 99 10.65 2.36 -20.71
N GLN A 100 11.87 2.37 -21.24
CA GLN A 100 12.10 2.71 -22.63
C GLN A 100 12.20 1.42 -23.43
N LEU A 101 11.18 1.16 -24.26
CA LEU A 101 11.18 0.05 -25.22
C LEU A 101 11.47 0.64 -26.61
N TYR A 102 12.68 0.45 -27.10
CA TYR A 102 13.17 1.02 -28.37
C TYR A 102 13.06 2.56 -28.39
N ALA A 103 12.36 3.11 -29.38
CA ALA A 103 12.12 4.55 -29.50
C ALA A 103 10.86 5.04 -28.74
N ASN A 104 10.10 4.13 -28.13
CA ASN A 104 8.87 4.46 -27.44
C ASN A 104 9.08 4.43 -25.91
N ARG A 105 8.68 5.48 -25.23
CA ARG A 105 8.58 5.51 -23.78
C ARG A 105 7.27 4.88 -23.36
N GLY A 106 7.37 3.92 -22.45
CA GLY A 106 6.23 3.32 -21.75
C GLY A 106 6.42 3.44 -20.25
N TYR A 107 5.40 3.17 -19.49
CA TYR A 107 5.50 3.06 -18.05
C TYR A 107 4.85 1.76 -17.57
N THR A 108 5.34 1.26 -16.46
CA THR A 108 4.70 0.14 -15.77
C THR A 108 3.64 0.69 -14.83
N GLU A 109 2.41 0.23 -14.96
CA GLU A 109 1.37 0.47 -13.96
C GLU A 109 1.35 -0.72 -13.00
N ILE A 110 1.54 -0.42 -11.73
CA ILE A 110 1.38 -1.41 -10.65
C ILE A 110 -0.07 -1.35 -10.23
N LEU A 111 -0.78 -2.47 -10.37
CA LEU A 111 -2.20 -2.55 -10.05
C LEU A 111 -2.41 -2.51 -8.53
N SER A 112 -3.66 -2.27 -8.13
CA SER A 112 -4.01 -2.26 -6.71
C SER A 112 -3.70 -3.61 -6.06
N ASP A 113 -3.17 -3.56 -4.86
CA ASP A 113 -2.82 -4.71 -4.05
C ASP A 113 -3.59 -4.69 -2.72
N LYS A 114 -4.07 -5.86 -2.32
CA LYS A 114 -4.81 -6.06 -1.08
C LYS A 114 -4.36 -7.36 -0.46
N GLN A 115 -3.61 -7.28 0.62
CA GLN A 115 -3.07 -8.44 1.33
C GLN A 115 -3.70 -8.57 2.70
N VAL A 116 -3.93 -9.82 3.10
CA VAL A 116 -4.40 -10.18 4.44
C VAL A 116 -3.36 -11.08 5.08
N ASP A 117 -2.91 -10.70 6.26
CA ASP A 117 -1.95 -11.45 7.08
C ASP A 117 -2.64 -11.88 8.37
N ALA A 118 -2.34 -13.06 8.87
CA ALA A 118 -2.87 -13.57 10.13
C ALA A 118 -1.74 -14.10 11.02
N GLN A 119 -1.90 -13.92 12.31
CA GLN A 119 -0.94 -14.36 13.31
C GLN A 119 -1.68 -14.87 14.55
N ILE A 120 -1.18 -15.96 15.12
CA ILE A 120 -1.62 -16.49 16.40
C ILE A 120 -0.40 -16.89 17.21
N GLY A 121 -0.42 -16.59 18.49
CA GLY A 121 0.67 -16.92 19.40
C GLY A 121 0.19 -17.20 20.80
N TYR A 122 1.05 -17.84 21.56
CA TYR A 122 0.86 -18.09 22.97
C TYR A 122 2.18 -18.03 23.71
N THR A 123 2.22 -17.31 24.80
CA THR A 123 3.36 -17.25 25.73
C THR A 123 2.96 -17.87 27.06
N ILE A 124 3.71 -18.84 27.51
CA ILE A 124 3.47 -19.51 28.79
C ILE A 124 3.69 -18.52 29.92
N GLN A 125 2.66 -18.34 30.76
CA GLN A 125 2.65 -17.30 31.80
C GLN A 125 3.26 -17.75 33.14
N GLU A 126 3.28 -19.07 33.40
CA GLU A 126 3.70 -19.62 34.69
C GLU A 126 4.42 -20.97 34.52
N GLY A 127 5.22 -21.36 35.53
CA GLY A 127 5.84 -22.67 35.61
C GLY A 127 7.25 -22.73 35.04
N GLN A 128 7.76 -23.96 34.83
CA GLN A 128 9.14 -24.22 34.41
C GLN A 128 9.48 -23.63 33.03
N PHE A 129 8.49 -23.43 32.18
CA PHE A 129 8.63 -22.87 30.83
C PHE A 129 8.03 -21.47 30.71
N GLU A 130 7.93 -20.75 31.83
CA GLU A 130 7.49 -19.36 31.84
C GLU A 130 8.29 -18.52 30.82
N ASN A 131 7.58 -17.64 30.09
CA ASN A 131 8.12 -16.81 29.02
C ASN A 131 8.54 -17.57 27.74
N LEU A 132 8.32 -18.88 27.64
CA LEU A 132 8.44 -19.56 26.35
C LEU A 132 7.22 -19.24 25.49
N GLY A 133 7.46 -18.68 24.31
CA GLY A 133 6.43 -18.27 23.36
C GLY A 133 6.45 -19.08 22.07
N PHE A 134 5.26 -19.36 21.56
CA PHE A 134 5.04 -19.94 20.23
C PHE A 134 4.32 -18.91 19.36
N LEU A 135 4.78 -18.78 18.12
CA LEU A 135 4.17 -17.89 17.15
C LEU A 135 3.99 -18.62 15.82
N PHE A 136 2.76 -18.58 15.33
CA PHE A 136 2.42 -19.03 13.98
C PHE A 136 1.91 -17.85 13.17
N GLN A 137 2.47 -17.65 11.97
CA GLN A 137 2.14 -16.54 11.11
C GLN A 137 1.90 -17.00 9.68
N VAL A 138 0.87 -16.47 9.06
CA VAL A 138 0.57 -16.64 7.64
C VAL A 138 0.52 -15.27 6.99
N ASN A 139 1.36 -15.08 5.98
CA ASN A 139 1.37 -13.87 5.18
C ASN A 139 0.62 -14.11 3.87
N ASN A 140 -0.07 -13.07 3.39
CA ASN A 140 -0.84 -13.12 2.16
C ASN A 140 -1.87 -14.28 2.14
N LEU A 141 -2.67 -14.39 3.20
CA LEU A 141 -3.68 -15.44 3.39
C LEU A 141 -4.68 -15.54 2.23
N THR A 142 -4.89 -14.45 1.51
CA THR A 142 -5.81 -14.37 0.36
C THR A 142 -5.14 -14.70 -0.97
N ASP A 143 -3.85 -15.06 -0.96
CA ASP A 143 -3.05 -15.33 -2.17
C ASP A 143 -3.19 -14.23 -3.23
N SER A 144 -3.15 -12.97 -2.77
CA SER A 144 -3.26 -11.80 -3.65
C SER A 144 -2.01 -11.69 -4.52
N PRO A 145 -2.13 -11.82 -5.86
CA PRO A 145 -0.97 -11.76 -6.73
C PRO A 145 -0.53 -10.31 -6.95
N TYR A 146 0.79 -10.09 -6.96
CA TYR A 146 1.35 -8.82 -7.41
C TYR A 146 1.21 -8.71 -8.93
N ARG A 147 0.48 -7.70 -9.39
CA ARG A 147 0.15 -7.52 -10.81
C ARG A 147 0.72 -6.21 -11.34
N THR A 148 1.34 -6.31 -12.51
CA THR A 148 1.83 -5.15 -13.25
C THR A 148 1.24 -5.16 -14.65
N ARG A 149 1.03 -3.98 -15.22
CA ARG A 149 0.61 -3.79 -16.59
C ARG A 149 1.54 -2.81 -17.27
N LEU A 150 1.96 -3.13 -18.49
CA LEU A 150 2.70 -2.18 -19.32
C LEU A 150 1.70 -1.20 -19.94
N GLY A 151 1.79 0.06 -19.56
CA GLY A 151 1.02 1.16 -20.15
C GLY A 151 1.82 1.84 -21.23
N LEU A 152 1.24 1.94 -22.43
CA LEU A 152 1.70 2.86 -23.44
C LEU A 152 0.90 4.14 -23.27
N ASP A 153 1.57 5.27 -23.02
CA ASP A 153 0.92 6.57 -22.85
C ASP A 153 0.53 7.15 -24.24
N ASN A 154 -0.24 6.37 -24.98
CA ASN A 154 -0.93 6.88 -26.17
C ASN A 154 -2.12 7.67 -25.68
N GLY A 155 -1.96 9.00 -25.55
CA GLY A 155 -2.94 9.93 -25.05
C GLY A 155 -4.40 9.52 -25.29
N GLY A 156 -5.04 9.00 -24.28
CA GLY A 156 -6.48 8.83 -24.22
C GLY A 156 -7.05 7.55 -24.81
N THR A 157 -7.19 6.52 -24.01
CA THR A 157 -8.43 5.77 -23.93
C THR A 157 -8.62 5.33 -22.48
N LYS A 158 -9.58 5.94 -21.82
CA LYS A 158 -10.17 5.38 -20.61
C LYS A 158 -10.80 4.06 -21.00
N THR A 159 -10.20 2.95 -20.68
CA THR A 159 -10.97 1.73 -20.49
C THR A 159 -11.56 1.81 -19.09
N SER A 160 -12.82 2.18 -19.03
CA SER A 160 -13.68 1.93 -17.89
C SER A 160 -13.82 0.43 -17.69
N ASP A 161 -13.45 -0.06 -16.53
CA ASP A 161 -14.05 -1.20 -15.84
C ASP A 161 -14.24 -0.82 -14.38
#